data_ca5a9e6b9ac5807c75dc534249ee0204
#
_entry.id   ca5a9e6b9ac5807c75dc534249ee0204
#
_cell.length_a   1.000
_cell.length_b   1.000
_cell.length_c   1.000
_cell.angle_alpha   90.00
_cell.angle_beta   90.00
_cell.angle_gamma   90.00
#
_symmetry.space_group_name_H-M   'P 1'
#
loop_
_entity.id
_entity.type
_entity.pdbx_description
1 polymer ?
#
loop_
_entity_poly.entity_id
_entity_poly.type
_entity_poly.pdbx_seq_one_letter_code
_entity_poly.pdbx_strand_id
1 'polypeptide(L)'
;EEMSEYEFDLFVIGAGSGGVRAARIAAGHGARVGICEESRVGGTCVIRGCVPKKLLVYASHFSDDLEDAAGFGWSIGPSSFSWPDLIRAKDKEIDRLNQVYLGLLSNAGVTLYQTRGVLVDRHTVRLGDETVTADKILVAVGGRPWKPEIPGIEYAITSDEAFHLEQLPRRVAVVGGGFIACEFAGIFKGLGSEVTQIYR
;
A
#
# COMPACT_ATOMS: atom_id res chain seq x y z
N GLU A 1 41.93 -3.65 3.38
CA GLU A 1 40.49 -3.60 3.68
C GLU A 1 40.16 -4.81 4.53
N GLU A 2 39.75 -4.56 5.80
CA GLU A 2 39.21 -5.63 6.63
C GLU A 2 37.96 -6.19 5.94
N MET A 3 37.97 -7.46 5.62
CA MET A 3 36.77 -8.15 5.08
C MET A 3 35.71 -8.11 6.16
N SER A 4 34.54 -7.55 5.85
CA SER A 4 33.42 -7.53 6.77
C SER A 4 33.05 -8.96 7.16
N GLU A 5 32.81 -9.19 8.44
CA GLU A 5 32.39 -10.47 9.02
C GLU A 5 31.02 -10.94 8.48
N TYR A 6 30.22 -10.01 7.92
CA TYR A 6 28.85 -10.25 7.49
C TYR A 6 28.69 -10.06 5.97
N GLU A 7 27.69 -10.73 5.37
CA GLU A 7 27.34 -10.61 3.96
C GLU A 7 26.87 -9.21 3.61
N PHE A 8 26.08 -8.59 4.50
CA PHE A 8 25.52 -7.25 4.35
C PHE A 8 25.98 -6.33 5.51
N ASP A 9 26.13 -5.07 5.20
CA ASP A 9 26.31 -4.03 6.22
C ASP A 9 24.95 -3.66 6.83
N LEU A 10 23.89 -3.70 6.00
CA LEU A 10 22.49 -3.53 6.40
C LEU A 10 21.59 -4.55 5.71
N PHE A 11 20.77 -5.26 6.48
CA PHE A 11 19.67 -6.05 5.94
C PHE A 11 18.32 -5.48 6.40
N VAL A 12 17.38 -5.31 5.46
CA VAL A 12 16.07 -4.70 5.73
C VAL A 12 14.97 -5.75 5.58
N ILE A 13 14.16 -5.93 6.60
CA ILE A 13 12.98 -6.81 6.56
C ILE A 13 11.75 -5.95 6.26
N GLY A 14 11.20 -6.09 5.05
CA GLY A 14 10.06 -5.34 4.54
C GLY A 14 10.46 -4.23 3.57
N ALA A 15 9.92 -4.30 2.33
CA ALA A 15 10.16 -3.34 1.26
C ALA A 15 8.97 -2.37 1.05
N GLY A 16 8.42 -1.88 2.14
CA GLY A 16 7.49 -0.75 2.15
C GLY A 16 8.23 0.60 2.10
N SER A 17 7.50 1.69 2.37
CA SER A 17 8.01 3.07 2.28
C SER A 17 9.28 3.29 3.11
N GLY A 18 9.29 2.79 4.35
CA GLY A 18 10.44 2.91 5.25
C GLY A 18 11.62 2.06 4.79
N GLY A 19 11.36 0.79 4.45
CA GLY A 19 12.41 -0.16 4.06
C GLY A 19 13.10 0.22 2.75
N VAL A 20 12.33 0.54 1.71
CA VAL A 20 12.90 0.96 0.40
C VAL A 20 13.72 2.23 0.55
N ARG A 21 13.23 3.21 1.33
CA ARG A 21 13.98 4.46 1.54
C ARG A 21 15.29 4.19 2.30
N ALA A 22 15.24 3.44 3.39
CA ALA A 22 16.43 3.13 4.19
C ALA A 22 17.46 2.35 3.37
N ALA A 23 17.04 1.31 2.65
CA ALA A 23 17.90 0.49 1.82
C ALA A 23 18.63 1.32 0.74
N ARG A 24 17.89 2.13 -0.02
CA ARG A 24 18.44 2.98 -1.07
C ARG A 24 19.44 4.01 -0.55
N ILE A 25 19.11 4.66 0.57
CA ILE A 25 19.99 5.69 1.13
C ILE A 25 21.27 5.05 1.65
N ALA A 26 21.19 3.94 2.39
CA ALA A 26 22.34 3.22 2.87
C ALA A 26 23.25 2.75 1.71
N ALA A 27 22.67 2.15 0.67
CA ALA A 27 23.40 1.73 -0.53
C ALA A 27 24.07 2.92 -1.24
N GLY A 28 23.39 4.07 -1.31
CA GLY A 28 23.95 5.31 -1.88
C GLY A 28 25.15 5.86 -1.11
N HIS A 29 25.34 5.46 0.14
CA HIS A 29 26.53 5.75 0.94
C HIS A 29 27.57 4.63 0.93
N GLY A 30 27.43 3.65 0.04
CA GLY A 30 28.42 2.58 -0.18
C GLY A 30 28.20 1.33 0.68
N ALA A 31 27.11 1.26 1.45
CA ALA A 31 26.79 0.04 2.20
C ALA A 31 26.34 -1.10 1.29
N ARG A 32 26.74 -2.33 1.60
CA ARG A 32 26.17 -3.56 1.01
C ARG A 32 24.81 -3.82 1.66
N VAL A 33 23.76 -3.70 0.86
CA VAL A 33 22.39 -3.76 1.41
C VAL A 33 21.60 -4.90 0.79
N GLY A 34 20.99 -5.72 1.66
CA GLY A 34 19.95 -6.67 1.31
C GLY A 34 18.59 -6.22 1.84
N ILE A 35 17.53 -6.58 1.16
CA ILE A 35 16.14 -6.33 1.56
C ILE A 35 15.26 -7.51 1.20
N CYS A 36 14.30 -7.87 2.06
CA CYS A 36 13.31 -8.88 1.72
C CYS A 36 11.88 -8.35 1.79
N GLU A 37 11.00 -8.92 0.94
CA GLU A 37 9.57 -8.60 0.90
C GLU A 37 8.78 -9.87 0.58
N GLU A 38 7.78 -10.19 1.40
CA GLU A 38 6.95 -11.38 1.19
C GLU A 38 5.80 -11.17 0.19
N SER A 39 5.44 -9.90 -0.07
CA SER A 39 4.34 -9.53 -0.95
C SER A 39 4.86 -8.68 -2.11
N ARG A 40 4.39 -7.46 -2.26
CA ARG A 40 4.80 -6.55 -3.34
C ARG A 40 5.64 -5.40 -2.80
N VAL A 41 6.76 -5.12 -3.48
CA VAL A 41 7.61 -3.96 -3.19
C VAL A 41 6.81 -2.66 -3.37
N GLY A 42 6.91 -1.77 -2.38
CA GLY A 42 6.13 -0.54 -2.29
C GLY A 42 5.30 -0.49 -0.99
N GLY A 43 4.97 -1.66 -0.44
CA GLY A 43 4.28 -1.80 0.84
C GLY A 43 2.88 -1.19 0.86
N THR A 44 2.35 -0.97 2.05
CA THR A 44 0.97 -0.49 2.24
C THR A 44 0.70 0.80 1.48
N CYS A 45 1.55 1.81 1.60
CA CYS A 45 1.28 3.13 1.02
C CYS A 45 1.10 3.06 -0.51
N VAL A 46 1.98 2.36 -1.22
CA VAL A 46 1.95 2.29 -2.68
C VAL A 46 0.92 1.28 -3.18
N ILE A 47 0.84 0.11 -2.55
CA ILE A 47 0.08 -1.02 -3.09
C ILE A 47 -1.39 -1.01 -2.65
N ARG A 48 -1.66 -0.70 -1.37
CA ARG A 48 -2.99 -0.83 -0.74
C ARG A 48 -3.26 0.24 0.32
N GLY A 49 -2.84 1.47 0.07
CA GLY A 49 -2.98 2.57 1.03
C GLY A 49 -3.05 3.92 0.37
N CYS A 50 -2.06 4.77 0.62
CA CYS A 50 -2.07 6.19 0.25
C CYS A 50 -2.33 6.43 -1.24
N VAL A 51 -1.66 5.69 -2.11
CA VAL A 51 -1.74 5.92 -3.56
C VAL A 51 -3.09 5.46 -4.13
N PRO A 52 -3.49 4.17 -4.00
CA PRO A 52 -4.78 3.75 -4.51
C PRO A 52 -5.94 4.49 -3.87
N LYS A 53 -5.87 4.81 -2.57
CA LYS A 53 -6.88 5.63 -1.90
C LYS A 53 -7.01 7.00 -2.56
N LYS A 54 -5.89 7.66 -2.88
CA LYS A 54 -5.90 8.98 -3.50
C LYS A 54 -6.54 8.97 -4.89
N LEU A 55 -6.28 7.91 -5.68
CA LEU A 55 -6.93 7.74 -6.97
C LEU A 55 -8.46 7.60 -6.83
N LEU A 56 -8.91 6.82 -5.83
CA LEU A 56 -10.34 6.69 -5.55
C LEU A 56 -10.97 7.99 -5.05
N VAL A 57 -10.26 8.77 -4.21
CA VAL A 57 -10.71 10.09 -3.76
C VAL A 57 -10.89 11.03 -4.94
N TYR A 58 -9.92 11.11 -5.84
CA TYR A 58 -10.06 11.96 -7.03
C TYR A 58 -11.25 11.54 -7.90
N ALA A 59 -11.43 10.23 -8.10
CA ALA A 59 -12.58 9.72 -8.85
C ALA A 59 -13.92 10.09 -8.18
N SER A 60 -13.99 10.08 -6.85
CA SER A 60 -15.22 10.41 -6.12
C SER A 60 -15.60 11.89 -6.19
N HIS A 61 -14.65 12.78 -6.42
CA HIS A 61 -14.93 14.22 -6.55
C HIS A 61 -15.53 14.59 -7.90
N PHE A 62 -15.28 13.79 -8.96
CA PHE A 62 -15.82 14.11 -10.29
C PHE A 62 -17.33 14.19 -10.33
N SER A 63 -18.06 13.49 -9.46
CA SER A 63 -19.53 13.61 -9.45
C SER A 63 -19.98 15.00 -9.01
N ASP A 64 -19.35 15.54 -7.98
CA ASP A 64 -19.64 16.88 -7.47
C ASP A 64 -19.15 17.97 -8.46
N ASP A 65 -17.93 17.80 -9.01
CA ASP A 65 -17.35 18.72 -10.00
C ASP A 65 -18.22 18.81 -11.27
N LEU A 66 -18.78 17.70 -11.75
CA LEU A 66 -19.67 17.67 -12.91
C LEU A 66 -21.01 18.34 -12.62
N GLU A 67 -21.55 18.20 -11.42
CA GLU A 67 -22.78 18.87 -10.99
C GLU A 67 -22.56 20.40 -10.88
N ASP A 68 -21.47 20.78 -10.22
CA ASP A 68 -21.13 22.19 -9.97
C ASP A 68 -20.71 22.95 -11.23
N ALA A 69 -20.22 22.24 -12.26
CA ALA A 69 -19.73 22.84 -13.51
C ALA A 69 -20.72 23.79 -14.17
N ALA A 70 -22.03 23.50 -14.07
CA ALA A 70 -23.08 24.38 -14.63
C ALA A 70 -23.08 25.78 -13.97
N GLY A 71 -22.76 25.88 -12.69
CA GLY A 71 -22.64 27.15 -11.97
C GLY A 71 -21.49 28.03 -12.45
N PHE A 72 -20.51 27.43 -13.16
CA PHE A 72 -19.35 28.09 -13.74
C PHE A 72 -19.44 28.27 -15.26
N GLY A 73 -20.64 28.08 -15.85
CA GLY A 73 -20.87 28.31 -17.28
C GLY A 73 -20.53 27.12 -18.18
N TRP A 74 -20.25 25.94 -17.64
CA TRP A 74 -20.03 24.75 -18.43
C TRP A 74 -21.34 24.02 -18.72
N SER A 75 -21.50 23.53 -19.96
CA SER A 75 -22.61 22.66 -20.34
C SER A 75 -22.06 21.24 -20.51
N ILE A 76 -22.33 20.38 -19.56
CA ILE A 76 -21.88 18.98 -19.56
C ILE A 76 -23.09 18.10 -19.92
N GLY A 77 -22.88 17.19 -20.89
CA GLY A 77 -23.86 16.20 -21.27
C GLY A 77 -24.00 15.06 -20.22
N PRO A 78 -24.87 14.05 -20.50
CA PRO A 78 -25.02 12.92 -19.60
C PRO A 78 -23.68 12.24 -19.30
N SER A 79 -23.39 12.07 -18.02
CA SER A 79 -22.19 11.37 -17.54
C SER A 79 -22.56 9.98 -17.01
N SER A 80 -21.63 9.05 -17.07
CA SER A 80 -21.77 7.72 -16.48
C SER A 80 -20.49 7.32 -15.77
N PHE A 81 -20.63 6.51 -14.72
CA PHE A 81 -19.52 6.00 -13.94
C PHE A 81 -19.45 4.47 -14.00
N SER A 82 -18.25 3.92 -14.12
CA SER A 82 -17.98 2.49 -14.11
C SER A 82 -16.94 2.15 -13.06
N TRP A 83 -17.38 1.53 -11.97
CA TRP A 83 -16.48 1.04 -10.91
C TRP A 83 -15.43 0.06 -11.44
N PRO A 84 -15.77 -0.97 -12.26
CA PRO A 84 -14.77 -1.89 -12.79
C PRO A 84 -13.69 -1.19 -13.63
N ASP A 85 -14.03 -0.13 -14.36
CA ASP A 85 -13.05 0.63 -15.14
C ASP A 85 -12.11 1.43 -14.24
N LEU A 86 -12.64 2.05 -13.19
CA LEU A 86 -11.84 2.74 -12.18
C LEU A 86 -10.86 1.77 -11.50
N ILE A 87 -11.33 0.59 -11.08
CA ILE A 87 -10.48 -0.41 -10.42
C ILE A 87 -9.37 -0.88 -11.37
N ARG A 88 -9.69 -1.19 -12.64
CA ARG A 88 -8.67 -1.57 -13.64
C ARG A 88 -7.64 -0.47 -13.87
N ALA A 89 -8.06 0.78 -13.99
CA ALA A 89 -7.15 1.91 -14.16
C ALA A 89 -6.25 2.12 -12.93
N LYS A 90 -6.82 2.02 -11.73
CA LYS A 90 -6.07 2.06 -10.47
C LYS A 90 -5.04 0.91 -10.42
N ASP A 91 -5.43 -0.33 -10.71
CA ASP A 91 -4.53 -1.49 -10.65
C ASP A 91 -3.36 -1.33 -11.62
N LYS A 92 -3.63 -0.85 -12.85
CA LYS A 92 -2.57 -0.55 -13.84
C LYS A 92 -1.56 0.48 -13.31
N GLU A 93 -2.01 1.52 -12.62
CA GLU A 93 -1.12 2.52 -12.03
C GLU A 93 -0.32 1.94 -10.85
N ILE A 94 -0.93 1.11 -10.01
CA ILE A 94 -0.23 0.44 -8.92
C ILE A 94 0.84 -0.53 -9.45
N ASP A 95 0.54 -1.26 -10.53
CA ASP A 95 1.52 -2.14 -11.19
C ASP A 95 2.70 -1.33 -11.73
N ARG A 96 2.43 -0.20 -12.39
CA ARG A 96 3.49 0.71 -12.87
C ARG A 96 4.37 1.20 -11.72
N LEU A 97 3.78 1.61 -10.60
CA LEU A 97 4.52 2.08 -9.44
C LEU A 97 5.31 0.96 -8.76
N ASN A 98 4.79 -0.25 -8.69
CA ASN A 98 5.54 -1.40 -8.20
C ASN A 98 6.82 -1.61 -9.02
N GLN A 99 6.74 -1.53 -10.37
CA GLN A 99 7.93 -1.61 -11.23
C GLN A 99 8.90 -0.45 -10.99
N VAL A 100 8.41 0.76 -10.76
CA VAL A 100 9.26 1.91 -10.37
C VAL A 100 10.02 1.61 -9.08
N TYR A 101 9.36 1.07 -8.07
CA TYR A 101 9.99 0.74 -6.78
C TYR A 101 11.01 -0.39 -6.89
N LEU A 102 10.75 -1.41 -7.71
CA LEU A 102 11.73 -2.44 -8.05
C LEU A 102 12.96 -1.83 -8.72
N GLY A 103 12.75 -0.93 -9.68
CA GLY A 103 13.83 -0.19 -10.34
C GLY A 103 14.64 0.69 -9.39
N LEU A 104 13.99 1.31 -8.39
CA LEU A 104 14.68 2.10 -7.36
C LEU A 104 15.66 1.27 -6.53
N LEU A 105 15.29 0.04 -6.17
CA LEU A 105 16.18 -0.87 -5.43
C LEU A 105 17.31 -1.37 -6.33
N SER A 106 16.99 -1.83 -7.54
CA SER A 106 17.98 -2.33 -8.49
C SER A 106 19.02 -1.27 -8.88
N ASN A 107 18.57 -0.04 -9.19
CA ASN A 107 19.47 1.06 -9.55
C ASN A 107 20.37 1.51 -8.40
N ALA A 108 19.96 1.27 -7.17
CA ALA A 108 20.78 1.55 -5.99
C ALA A 108 21.73 0.38 -5.64
N GLY A 109 21.69 -0.73 -6.36
CA GLY A 109 22.52 -1.91 -6.08
C GLY A 109 22.07 -2.70 -4.85
N VAL A 110 20.81 -2.57 -4.44
CA VAL A 110 20.24 -3.32 -3.32
C VAL A 110 19.84 -4.73 -3.76
N THR A 111 20.26 -5.74 -3.01
CA THR A 111 19.90 -7.14 -3.27
C THR A 111 18.49 -7.41 -2.71
N LEU A 112 17.53 -7.72 -3.59
CA LEU A 112 16.15 -8.01 -3.21
C LEU A 112 15.88 -9.51 -3.13
N TYR A 113 15.32 -9.96 -2.02
CA TYR A 113 14.80 -11.31 -1.80
C TYR A 113 13.27 -11.26 -1.74
N GLN A 114 12.62 -11.87 -2.71
CA GLN A 114 11.16 -11.91 -2.79
C GLN A 114 10.62 -13.06 -1.92
N THR A 115 10.74 -12.92 -0.61
CA THR A 115 10.35 -13.90 0.39
C THR A 115 10.15 -13.28 1.76
N ARG A 116 9.55 -14.05 2.68
CA ARG A 116 9.40 -13.66 4.08
C ARG A 116 10.74 -13.76 4.81
N GLY A 117 11.16 -12.67 5.43
CA GLY A 117 12.30 -12.65 6.34
C GLY A 117 11.89 -12.96 7.78
N VAL A 118 12.64 -13.84 8.43
CA VAL A 118 12.46 -14.18 9.84
C VAL A 118 13.75 -13.90 10.58
N LEU A 119 13.69 -13.02 11.58
CA LEU A 119 14.83 -12.73 12.45
C LEU A 119 15.18 -13.97 13.29
N VAL A 120 16.39 -14.51 13.12
CA VAL A 120 16.88 -15.66 13.85
C VAL A 120 17.65 -15.23 15.10
N ASP A 121 18.56 -14.29 14.91
CA ASP A 121 19.33 -13.66 15.96
C ASP A 121 19.68 -12.20 15.58
N ARG A 122 20.56 -11.57 16.34
CA ARG A 122 20.92 -10.15 16.14
C ARG A 122 21.60 -9.83 14.81
N HIS A 123 22.09 -10.85 14.09
CA HIS A 123 22.85 -10.70 12.85
C HIS A 123 22.37 -11.63 11.73
N THR A 124 21.40 -12.51 11.98
CA THR A 124 20.96 -13.54 11.04
C THR A 124 19.48 -13.42 10.70
N VAL A 125 19.18 -13.38 9.41
CA VAL A 125 17.81 -13.43 8.88
C VAL A 125 17.65 -14.69 8.03
N ARG A 126 16.61 -15.46 8.31
CA ARG A 126 16.21 -16.62 7.49
C ARG A 126 15.23 -16.18 6.40
N LEU A 127 15.47 -16.64 5.17
CA LEU A 127 14.77 -16.32 3.94
C LEU A 127 14.33 -17.64 3.27
N GLY A 128 13.20 -18.20 3.72
CA GLY A 128 12.80 -19.56 3.33
C GLY A 128 13.80 -20.60 3.89
N ASP A 129 14.50 -21.30 3.00
CA ASP A 129 15.50 -22.32 3.37
C ASP A 129 16.93 -21.76 3.48
N GLU A 130 17.15 -20.50 3.08
CA GLU A 130 18.44 -19.83 3.15
C GLU A 130 18.53 -18.92 4.37
N THR A 131 19.76 -18.58 4.76
CA THR A 131 20.05 -17.56 5.77
C THR A 131 21.05 -16.56 5.23
N VAL A 132 20.90 -15.30 5.62
CA VAL A 132 21.86 -14.23 5.34
C VAL A 132 22.32 -13.58 6.63
N THR A 133 23.51 -13.01 6.62
CA THR A 133 24.07 -12.31 7.78
C THR A 133 24.25 -10.82 7.50
N ALA A 134 24.04 -10.00 8.54
CA ALA A 134 24.21 -8.56 8.46
C ALA A 134 24.74 -7.95 9.75
N ASP A 135 25.57 -6.92 9.62
CA ASP A 135 26.02 -6.14 10.79
C ASP A 135 24.83 -5.45 11.47
N LYS A 136 23.94 -4.85 10.68
CA LYS A 136 22.73 -4.22 11.17
C LYS A 136 21.50 -4.82 10.49
N ILE A 137 20.41 -5.03 11.25
CA ILE A 137 19.13 -5.47 10.71
C ILE A 137 18.08 -4.41 11.05
N LEU A 138 17.39 -3.92 10.01
CA LEU A 138 16.26 -3.00 10.14
C LEU A 138 14.95 -3.76 9.95
N VAL A 139 14.10 -3.76 10.96
CA VAL A 139 12.73 -4.27 10.87
C VAL A 139 11.80 -3.16 10.41
N ALA A 140 11.31 -3.26 9.16
CA ALA A 140 10.45 -2.28 8.50
C ALA A 140 9.18 -2.94 7.93
N VAL A 141 8.59 -3.86 8.69
CA VAL A 141 7.49 -4.73 8.29
C VAL A 141 6.13 -4.04 8.22
N GLY A 142 6.03 -2.78 8.65
CA GLY A 142 4.80 -2.01 8.67
C GLY A 142 3.76 -2.55 9.65
N GLY A 143 2.48 -2.38 9.31
CA GLY A 143 1.35 -2.84 10.10
C GLY A 143 0.30 -3.50 9.22
N ARG A 144 -0.68 -4.10 9.85
CA ARG A 144 -1.85 -4.69 9.20
C ARG A 144 -3.13 -4.26 9.92
N PRO A 145 -4.28 -4.20 9.22
CA PRO A 145 -5.57 -3.97 9.85
C PRO A 145 -5.84 -5.02 10.93
N TRP A 146 -6.40 -4.55 12.05
CA TRP A 146 -6.85 -5.42 13.12
C TRP A 146 -8.38 -5.43 13.16
N LYS A 147 -8.97 -6.62 13.31
CA LYS A 147 -10.41 -6.79 13.51
C LYS A 147 -10.67 -7.30 14.92
N PRO A 148 -11.64 -6.69 15.66
CA PRO A 148 -11.96 -7.14 17.01
C PRO A 148 -12.63 -8.52 16.99
N GLU A 149 -12.50 -9.28 18.08
CA GLU A 149 -13.17 -10.57 18.24
C GLU A 149 -14.61 -10.36 18.72
N ILE A 150 -15.51 -10.10 17.78
CA ILE A 150 -16.95 -9.92 18.03
C ILE A 150 -17.77 -10.79 17.07
N PRO A 151 -18.98 -11.23 17.44
CA PRO A 151 -19.85 -11.99 16.54
C PRO A 151 -20.13 -11.24 15.25
N GLY A 152 -19.98 -11.91 14.09
CA GLY A 152 -20.23 -11.34 12.77
C GLY A 152 -19.02 -10.63 12.16
N ILE A 153 -17.87 -10.57 12.83
CA ILE A 153 -16.67 -9.90 12.31
C ILE A 153 -16.13 -10.56 11.04
N GLU A 154 -16.44 -11.82 10.83
CA GLU A 154 -16.10 -12.59 9.62
C GLU A 154 -16.71 -12.01 8.34
N TYR A 155 -17.82 -11.27 8.45
CA TYR A 155 -18.48 -10.59 7.33
C TYR A 155 -17.89 -9.20 7.04
N ALA A 156 -17.09 -8.65 7.95
CA ALA A 156 -16.47 -7.36 7.75
C ALA A 156 -15.20 -7.48 6.92
N ILE A 157 -15.04 -6.57 5.98
CA ILE A 157 -13.80 -6.37 5.23
C ILE A 157 -12.99 -5.22 5.84
N THR A 158 -11.70 -5.16 5.50
CA THR A 158 -10.83 -4.03 5.84
C THR A 158 -10.59 -3.15 4.60
N SER A 159 -9.77 -2.11 4.77
CA SER A 159 -9.33 -1.29 3.63
C SER A 159 -8.58 -2.11 2.58
N ASP A 160 -7.90 -3.18 2.97
CA ASP A 160 -7.14 -4.00 2.03
C ASP A 160 -8.08 -4.63 0.99
N GLU A 161 -9.19 -5.24 1.43
CA GLU A 161 -10.18 -5.82 0.54
C GLU A 161 -11.01 -4.76 -0.19
N ALA A 162 -11.26 -3.60 0.45
CA ALA A 162 -12.05 -2.52 -0.14
C ALA A 162 -11.45 -1.97 -1.44
N PHE A 163 -10.14 -2.01 -1.62
CA PHE A 163 -9.47 -1.63 -2.87
C PHE A 163 -9.71 -2.59 -4.03
N HIS A 164 -10.23 -3.79 -3.78
CA HIS A 164 -10.36 -4.87 -4.75
C HIS A 164 -11.81 -5.36 -4.91
N LEU A 165 -12.80 -4.60 -4.43
CA LEU A 165 -14.20 -4.94 -4.65
C LEU A 165 -14.50 -4.99 -6.15
N GLU A 166 -15.14 -6.06 -6.59
CA GLU A 166 -15.51 -6.26 -8.00
C GLU A 166 -16.62 -5.30 -8.46
N GLN A 167 -17.48 -4.89 -7.53
CA GLN A 167 -18.61 -4.01 -7.78
C GLN A 167 -18.69 -2.94 -6.69
N LEU A 168 -19.17 -1.76 -7.08
CA LEU A 168 -19.50 -0.71 -6.12
C LEU A 168 -20.70 -1.16 -5.26
N PRO A 169 -20.55 -1.29 -3.94
CA PRO A 169 -21.66 -1.69 -3.09
C PRO A 169 -22.74 -0.60 -3.03
N ARG A 170 -24.02 -0.98 -3.11
CA ARG A 170 -25.13 -0.02 -2.99
C ARG A 170 -25.19 0.63 -1.61
N ARG A 171 -24.93 -0.16 -0.57
CA ARG A 171 -24.95 0.29 0.84
C ARG A 171 -23.69 -0.14 1.53
N VAL A 172 -23.10 0.77 2.29
CA VAL A 172 -21.86 0.54 3.04
C VAL A 172 -22.03 1.02 4.47
N ALA A 173 -21.71 0.16 5.42
CA ALA A 173 -21.49 0.55 6.80
C ALA A 173 -19.99 0.64 7.06
N VAL A 174 -19.50 1.82 7.43
CA VAL A 174 -18.09 2.04 7.78
C VAL A 174 -17.98 2.14 9.30
N VAL A 175 -17.26 1.22 9.92
CA VAL A 175 -17.04 1.21 11.37
C VAL A 175 -15.68 1.82 11.68
N GLY A 176 -15.68 2.97 12.33
CA GLY A 176 -14.51 3.74 12.69
C GLY A 176 -14.64 5.22 12.38
N GLY A 177 -13.85 6.05 13.05
CA GLY A 177 -13.78 7.51 12.86
C GLY A 177 -12.37 8.01 12.59
N GLY A 178 -11.42 7.11 12.31
CA GLY A 178 -10.07 7.47 11.88
C GLY A 178 -10.03 7.94 10.43
N PHE A 179 -8.90 8.51 10.01
CA PHE A 179 -8.77 9.11 8.68
C PHE A 179 -9.07 8.12 7.54
N ILE A 180 -8.66 6.84 7.64
CA ILE A 180 -8.96 5.82 6.62
C ILE A 180 -10.47 5.60 6.49
N ALA A 181 -11.17 5.48 7.63
CA ALA A 181 -12.61 5.28 7.63
C ALA A 181 -13.36 6.47 7.01
N CYS A 182 -12.98 7.70 7.37
CA CYS A 182 -13.57 8.92 6.81
C CYS A 182 -13.32 9.03 5.31
N GLU A 183 -12.11 8.71 4.85
CA GLU A 183 -11.77 8.74 3.42
C GLU A 183 -12.56 7.71 2.62
N PHE A 184 -12.69 6.47 3.09
CA PHE A 184 -13.51 5.46 2.42
C PHE A 184 -15.00 5.80 2.46
N ALA A 185 -15.51 6.37 3.57
CA ALA A 185 -16.89 6.86 3.62
C ALA A 185 -17.13 7.92 2.54
N GLY A 186 -16.22 8.87 2.37
CA GLY A 186 -16.28 9.89 1.33
C GLY A 186 -16.19 9.31 -0.08
N ILE A 187 -15.27 8.38 -0.31
CA ILE A 187 -15.10 7.69 -1.61
C ILE A 187 -16.40 7.00 -2.02
N PHE A 188 -16.93 6.11 -1.18
CA PHE A 188 -18.15 5.37 -1.49
C PHE A 188 -19.34 6.32 -1.68
N LYS A 189 -19.47 7.34 -0.83
CA LYS A 189 -20.54 8.34 -0.96
C LYS A 189 -20.47 9.10 -2.26
N GLY A 190 -19.30 9.63 -2.63
CA GLY A 190 -19.09 10.39 -3.85
C GLY A 190 -19.29 9.57 -5.12
N LEU A 191 -19.08 8.24 -5.05
CA LEU A 191 -19.31 7.33 -6.17
C LEU A 191 -20.73 6.75 -6.21
N GLY A 192 -21.63 7.16 -5.31
CA GLY A 192 -23.05 6.86 -5.37
C GLY A 192 -23.56 5.79 -4.42
N SER A 193 -22.75 5.31 -3.47
CA SER A 193 -23.21 4.40 -2.42
C SER A 193 -24.02 5.14 -1.34
N GLU A 194 -24.98 4.45 -0.75
CA GLU A 194 -25.58 4.87 0.53
C GLU A 194 -24.64 4.47 1.67
N VAL A 195 -24.09 5.47 2.38
CA VAL A 195 -23.05 5.24 3.39
C VAL A 195 -23.56 5.59 4.79
N THR A 196 -23.36 4.67 5.72
CA THR A 196 -23.53 4.89 7.15
C THR A 196 -22.18 4.75 7.84
N GLN A 197 -21.70 5.80 8.50
CA GLN A 197 -20.50 5.74 9.33
C GLN A 197 -20.86 5.60 10.80
N ILE A 198 -20.25 4.62 11.47
CA ILE A 198 -20.47 4.32 12.89
C ILE A 198 -19.19 4.64 13.64
N TYR A 199 -19.29 5.55 14.59
CA TYR A 199 -18.18 5.98 15.43
C TYR A 199 -18.61 6.06 16.88
N ARG A 200 -17.69 5.68 17.78
CA ARG A 200 -17.90 5.71 19.24
C ARG A 200 -17.03 6.77 19.88
#